data_7fd689fcc00ea622bd57d936c0dd925c
#
_entry.id   7fd689fcc00ea622bd57d936c0dd925c
#
_cell.length_a   1.000
_cell.length_b   1.000
_cell.length_c   1.000
_cell.angle_alpha   90.00
_cell.angle_beta   90.00
_cell.angle_gamma   90.00
#
_symmetry.space_group_name_H-M   'P 1'
#
loop_
_entity.id
_entity.type
_entity.pdbx_description
1 polymer ?
#
loop_
_entity_poly.entity_id
_entity_poly.type
_entity_poly.pdbx_seq_one_letter_code
_entity_poly.pdbx_strand_id
1 'polypeptide(L)'
;MLFRSRLALRAGAGLARTGSVFGHGSGDIVLAFSTAYIVPNSVERPMPAVAMLHDGLLDGLFQAAADSTEQAIIHALWRATPVTGRDGNYRAALADVLPASALFSTHA
;
A
#
# COMPACT_ATOMS: atom_id res chain seq x y z
N MET A 1 19.19 -6.88 1.29
CA MET A 1 17.94 -7.63 1.54
C MET A 1 17.04 -6.96 2.56
N LEU A 2 17.56 -6.36 3.61
CA LEU A 2 16.82 -5.63 4.67
C LEU A 2 15.99 -4.42 4.19
N PHE A 3 16.41 -3.75 3.16
CA PHE A 3 15.77 -2.55 2.61
C PHE A 3 14.30 -2.78 2.18
N ARG A 4 14.01 -3.86 1.41
CA ARG A 4 12.64 -4.16 0.94
C ARG A 4 11.69 -4.46 2.08
N SER A 5 12.14 -5.22 3.06
CA SER A 5 11.34 -5.52 4.26
C SER A 5 11.04 -4.26 5.07
N ARG A 6 12.00 -3.34 5.16
CA ARG A 6 11.81 -2.05 5.84
C ARG A 6 10.81 -1.16 5.10
N LEU A 7 10.82 -1.14 3.77
CA LEU A 7 9.79 -0.44 2.97
C LEU A 7 8.40 -1.08 3.13
N ALA A 8 8.32 -2.40 3.08
CA ALA A 8 7.07 -3.12 3.27
C ALA A 8 6.40 -2.77 4.61
N LEU A 9 7.18 -2.66 5.68
CA LEU A 9 6.67 -2.24 6.99
C LEU A 9 6.05 -0.83 6.98
N ARG A 10 6.51 0.08 6.09
CA ARG A 10 5.97 1.45 6.00
C ARG A 10 4.61 1.51 5.31
N ALA A 11 4.24 0.50 4.54
CA ALA A 11 2.88 0.37 4.03
C ALA A 11 1.84 0.29 5.17
N GLY A 12 2.19 -0.38 6.28
CA GLY A 12 1.37 -0.37 7.49
C GLY A 12 1.12 1.03 8.06
N ALA A 13 2.12 1.91 8.03
CA ALA A 13 1.93 3.29 8.44
C ALA A 13 0.93 4.04 7.54
N GLY A 14 1.00 3.83 6.21
CA GLY A 14 0.03 4.38 5.27
C GLY A 14 -1.38 3.85 5.51
N LEU A 15 -1.52 2.55 5.76
CA LEU A 15 -2.80 1.92 6.11
C LEU A 15 -3.37 2.49 7.42
N ALA A 16 -2.54 2.69 8.45
CA ALA A 16 -2.98 3.27 9.71
C ALA A 16 -3.52 4.70 9.56
N ARG A 17 -2.94 5.50 8.66
CA ARG A 17 -3.43 6.86 8.36
C ARG A 17 -4.82 6.90 7.77
N THR A 18 -5.26 5.81 7.12
CA THR A 18 -6.63 5.69 6.60
C THR A 18 -7.65 5.22 7.66
N GLY A 19 -7.24 5.14 8.92
CA GLY A 19 -8.11 4.78 10.05
C GLY A 19 -8.02 3.31 10.47
N SER A 20 -7.13 2.49 9.88
CA SER A 20 -6.92 1.11 10.33
C SER A 20 -6.20 1.08 11.68
N VAL A 21 -6.71 0.26 12.60
CA VAL A 21 -6.10 0.01 13.92
C VAL A 21 -5.52 -1.40 14.04
N PHE A 22 -5.38 -2.12 12.92
CA PHE A 22 -4.89 -3.51 12.90
C PHE A 22 -5.66 -4.41 13.88
N GLY A 23 -6.98 -4.44 13.74
CA GLY A 23 -7.88 -5.16 14.65
C GLY A 23 -7.58 -6.66 14.71
N HIS A 24 -7.99 -7.32 15.80
CA HIS A 24 -7.71 -8.73 16.08
C HIS A 24 -8.13 -9.69 14.95
N GLY A 25 -9.20 -9.41 14.24
CA GLY A 25 -9.71 -10.24 13.13
C GLY A 25 -9.14 -9.87 11.75
N SER A 26 -8.18 -8.93 11.69
CA SER A 26 -7.57 -8.46 10.45
C SER A 26 -6.21 -9.11 10.23
N GLY A 27 -5.89 -9.44 8.98
CA GLY A 27 -4.58 -9.91 8.57
C GLY A 27 -4.05 -9.02 7.45
N ASP A 28 -3.01 -8.24 7.74
CA ASP A 28 -2.41 -7.33 6.78
C ASP A 28 -1.11 -7.93 6.24
N ILE A 29 -1.05 -8.14 4.93
CA ILE A 29 0.12 -8.72 4.28
C ILE A 29 0.65 -7.73 3.26
N VAL A 30 1.95 -7.46 3.32
CA VAL A 30 2.63 -6.58 2.36
C VAL A 30 3.72 -7.34 1.64
N LEU A 31 3.70 -7.29 0.32
CA LEU A 31 4.73 -7.87 -0.55
C LEU A 31 5.57 -6.74 -1.17
N ALA A 32 6.88 -6.79 -0.96
CA ALA A 32 7.83 -5.91 -1.62
C ALA A 32 8.75 -6.73 -2.53
N PHE A 33 8.83 -6.33 -3.79
CA PHE A 33 9.71 -6.95 -4.78
C PHE A 33 10.49 -5.89 -5.56
N SER A 34 11.48 -6.33 -6.31
CA SER A 34 12.27 -5.47 -7.19
C SER A 34 12.49 -6.15 -8.52
N THR A 35 12.40 -5.36 -9.58
CA THR A 35 12.71 -5.78 -10.95
C THR A 35 14.09 -5.32 -11.43
N ALA A 36 14.88 -4.69 -10.55
CA ALA A 36 16.18 -4.13 -10.90
C ALA A 36 17.23 -5.20 -11.25
N TYR A 37 17.06 -6.41 -10.74
CA TYR A 37 18.01 -7.50 -10.98
C TYR A 37 17.29 -8.80 -11.29
N ILE A 38 17.87 -9.57 -12.19
CA ILE A 38 17.45 -10.94 -12.47
C ILE A 38 18.37 -11.86 -11.71
N VAL A 39 17.82 -12.67 -10.83
CA VAL A 39 18.56 -13.69 -10.08
C VAL A 39 18.48 -15.00 -10.87
N PRO A 40 19.61 -15.53 -11.37
CA PRO A 40 19.60 -16.78 -12.12
C PRO A 40 19.23 -17.97 -11.22
N ASN A 41 18.43 -18.86 -11.75
CA ASN A 41 18.07 -20.12 -11.06
C ASN A 41 19.13 -21.22 -11.22
N SER A 42 20.12 -21.03 -12.12
CA SER A 42 21.20 -21.98 -12.35
C SER A 42 22.40 -21.68 -11.46
N VAL A 43 22.92 -22.69 -10.81
CA VAL A 43 24.15 -22.60 -9.98
C VAL A 43 25.42 -22.28 -10.79
N GLU A 44 25.38 -22.51 -12.10
CA GLU A 44 26.50 -22.24 -13.01
C GLU A 44 26.62 -20.76 -13.40
N ARG A 45 25.58 -19.99 -13.16
CA ARG A 45 25.55 -18.55 -13.45
C ARG A 45 25.93 -17.74 -12.23
N PRO A 46 26.85 -16.77 -12.36
CA PRO A 46 27.20 -15.91 -11.24
C PRO A 46 25.99 -15.07 -10.79
N MET A 47 25.91 -14.85 -9.50
CA MET A 47 24.92 -13.93 -8.94
C MET A 47 25.25 -12.48 -9.34
N PRO A 48 24.23 -11.64 -9.63
CA PRO A 48 24.45 -10.25 -9.99
C PRO A 48 25.06 -9.47 -8.82
N ALA A 49 25.93 -8.51 -9.13
CA ALA A 49 26.34 -7.50 -8.17
C ALA A 49 25.15 -6.59 -7.86
N VAL A 50 24.78 -6.50 -6.59
CA VAL A 50 23.63 -5.73 -6.14
C VAL A 50 24.11 -4.41 -5.54
N ALA A 51 23.73 -3.29 -6.15
CA ALA A 51 23.93 -1.98 -5.54
C ALA A 51 23.03 -1.82 -4.31
N MET A 52 23.58 -1.29 -3.24
CA MET A 52 22.86 -1.01 -2.01
C MET A 52 22.80 0.49 -1.76
N LEU A 53 21.63 0.97 -1.37
CA LEU A 53 21.47 2.35 -0.93
C LEU A 53 21.94 2.47 0.53
N HIS A 54 22.64 3.55 0.84
CA HIS A 54 23.03 3.85 2.22
C HIS A 54 21.79 4.09 3.09
N ASP A 55 21.79 3.56 4.30
CA ASP A 55 20.64 3.63 5.23
C ASP A 55 20.19 5.06 5.51
N GLY A 56 21.10 6.01 5.56
CA GLY A 56 20.79 7.43 5.77
C GLY A 56 19.97 8.08 4.64
N LEU A 57 19.77 7.41 3.51
CA LEU A 57 18.94 7.89 2.40
C LEU A 57 17.55 7.23 2.36
N LEU A 58 17.23 6.38 3.33
CA LEU A 58 15.98 5.61 3.32
C LEU A 58 14.76 6.38 3.79
N ASP A 59 14.92 7.45 4.57
CA ASP A 59 13.78 8.15 5.18
C ASP A 59 12.81 8.72 4.15
N GLY A 60 13.32 9.30 3.07
CA GLY A 60 12.48 9.77 1.96
C GLY A 60 11.70 8.64 1.28
N LEU A 61 12.28 7.45 1.17
CA LEU A 61 11.62 6.28 0.61
C LEU A 61 10.59 5.69 1.58
N PHE A 62 10.84 5.76 2.88
CA PHE A 62 9.90 5.34 3.91
C PHE A 62 8.66 6.23 3.90
N GLN A 63 8.87 7.54 3.83
CA GLN A 63 7.78 8.50 3.69
C GLN A 63 6.97 8.23 2.42
N ALA A 64 7.64 8.08 1.27
CA ALA A 64 6.99 7.80 0.00
C ALA A 64 6.19 6.48 0.02
N ALA A 65 6.69 5.44 0.70
CA ALA A 65 5.97 4.17 0.84
C ALA A 65 4.68 4.33 1.66
N ALA A 66 4.73 5.10 2.75
CA ALA A 66 3.55 5.39 3.56
C ALA A 66 2.53 6.25 2.78
N ASP A 67 2.97 7.32 2.14
CA ASP A 67 2.12 8.25 1.40
C ASP A 67 1.47 7.58 0.18
N SER A 68 2.23 6.78 -0.57
CA SER A 68 1.69 6.06 -1.73
C SER A 68 0.67 5.00 -1.33
N THR A 69 0.87 4.34 -0.19
CA THR A 69 -0.08 3.35 0.34
C THR A 69 -1.38 4.02 0.77
N GLU A 70 -1.29 5.09 1.55
CA GLU A 70 -2.44 5.90 1.95
C GLU A 70 -3.23 6.39 0.73
N GLN A 71 -2.53 6.98 -0.24
CA GLN A 71 -3.14 7.47 -1.47
C GLN A 71 -3.80 6.36 -2.29
N ALA A 72 -3.17 5.19 -2.39
CA ALA A 72 -3.72 4.05 -3.10
C ALA A 72 -5.05 3.57 -2.48
N ILE A 73 -5.12 3.51 -1.15
CA ILE A 73 -6.33 3.11 -0.42
C ILE A 73 -7.44 4.14 -0.65
N ILE A 74 -7.14 5.42 -0.47
CA ILE A 74 -8.11 6.50 -0.70
C ILE A 74 -8.63 6.47 -2.13
N HIS A 75 -7.75 6.32 -3.12
CA HIS A 75 -8.14 6.22 -4.53
C HIS A 75 -8.97 4.97 -4.80
N ALA A 76 -8.64 3.83 -4.20
CA ALA A 76 -9.40 2.59 -4.37
C ALA A 76 -10.84 2.74 -3.86
N LEU A 77 -11.01 3.35 -2.69
CA LEU A 77 -12.33 3.62 -2.11
C LEU A 77 -13.12 4.64 -2.95
N TRP A 78 -12.44 5.72 -3.38
CA TRP A 78 -13.08 6.80 -4.12
C TRP A 78 -13.50 6.43 -5.53
N ARG A 79 -12.71 5.57 -6.18
CA ARG A 79 -12.97 5.11 -7.57
C ARG A 79 -13.76 3.80 -7.63
N ALA A 80 -14.13 3.24 -6.49
CA ALA A 80 -14.94 2.03 -6.46
C ALA A 80 -16.31 2.29 -7.12
N THR A 81 -16.79 1.31 -7.86
CA THR A 81 -18.15 1.28 -8.40
C THR A 81 -19.02 0.35 -7.55
N PRO A 82 -20.35 0.54 -7.54
CA PRO A 82 -21.25 -0.38 -6.86
C PRO A 82 -21.08 -1.80 -7.39
N VAL A 83 -21.19 -2.77 -6.50
CA VAL A 83 -21.05 -4.19 -6.84
C VAL A 83 -22.22 -4.98 -6.27
N THR A 84 -22.78 -5.87 -7.10
CA THR A 84 -23.69 -6.92 -6.65
C THR A 84 -22.92 -8.23 -6.65
N GLY A 85 -22.66 -8.75 -5.47
CA GLY A 85 -21.97 -10.00 -5.27
C GLY A 85 -22.90 -11.21 -5.29
N ARG A 86 -22.38 -12.33 -4.81
CA ARG A 86 -23.11 -13.59 -4.68
C ARG A 86 -24.39 -13.40 -3.85
N ASP A 87 -25.43 -14.10 -4.23
CA ASP A 87 -26.73 -14.11 -3.55
C ASP A 87 -27.42 -12.73 -3.46
N GLY A 88 -27.11 -11.82 -4.41
CA GLY A 88 -27.70 -10.49 -4.45
C GLY A 88 -27.14 -9.52 -3.41
N ASN A 89 -26.03 -9.85 -2.76
CA ASN A 89 -25.37 -8.95 -1.81
C ASN A 89 -24.85 -7.70 -2.50
N TYR A 90 -25.55 -6.58 -2.34
CA TYR A 90 -25.22 -5.30 -2.91
C TYR A 90 -24.32 -4.49 -1.99
N ARG A 91 -23.33 -3.82 -2.57
CA ARG A 91 -22.49 -2.82 -1.90
C ARG A 91 -22.44 -1.56 -2.75
N ALA A 92 -22.87 -0.46 -2.16
CA ALA A 92 -22.82 0.86 -2.79
C ALA A 92 -21.36 1.33 -2.88
N ALA A 93 -21.06 2.17 -3.86
CA ALA A 93 -19.79 2.88 -3.89
C ALA A 93 -19.72 3.97 -2.82
N LEU A 94 -18.52 4.29 -2.36
CA LEU A 94 -18.34 5.35 -1.37
C LEU A 94 -18.88 6.70 -1.87
N ALA A 95 -18.64 7.00 -3.14
CA ALA A 95 -19.11 8.23 -3.77
C ALA A 95 -20.64 8.36 -3.82
N ASP A 96 -21.38 7.25 -3.78
CA ASP A 96 -22.84 7.24 -3.80
C ASP A 96 -23.46 7.48 -2.42
N VAL A 97 -22.70 7.20 -1.35
CA VAL A 97 -23.21 7.30 0.04
C VAL A 97 -22.69 8.53 0.77
N LEU A 98 -21.60 9.13 0.32
CA LEU A 98 -21.08 10.37 0.90
C LEU A 98 -21.67 11.59 0.17
N PRO A 99 -22.35 12.50 0.89
CA PRO A 99 -22.77 13.75 0.30
C PRO A 99 -21.54 14.59 -0.10
N ALA A 100 -21.64 15.30 -1.22
CA ALA A 100 -20.56 16.15 -1.73
C ALA A 100 -20.08 17.19 -0.66
N SER A 101 -20.94 17.60 0.23
CA SER A 101 -20.63 18.52 1.35
C SER A 101 -19.69 17.90 2.41
N ALA A 102 -19.66 16.58 2.52
CA ALA A 102 -18.77 15.89 3.47
C ALA A 102 -17.30 15.94 3.05
N LEU A 103 -17.04 16.18 1.75
CA LEU A 103 -15.71 16.20 1.15
C LEU A 103 -14.97 17.51 1.33
N PHE A 104 -15.68 18.58 1.59
CA PHE A 104 -15.16 19.96 1.65
C PHE A 104 -15.41 20.61 3.00
N SER A 105 -15.75 19.85 4.02
CA SER A 105 -15.80 20.36 5.38
C SER A 105 -14.38 20.68 5.86
N THR A 106 -13.88 21.83 5.47
CA THR A 106 -12.74 22.46 6.12
C THR A 106 -13.17 22.77 7.56
N HIS A 107 -12.60 22.05 8.50
CA HIS A 107 -12.66 22.51 9.89
C HIS A 107 -11.94 23.86 9.96
N ALA A 108 -12.74 24.91 10.05
CA ALA A 108 -12.28 26.24 10.45
C ALA A 108 -11.91 26.21 11.93
#